data_195c5af6d1e87eca904e2b0123389b58
#
_entry.id   195c5af6d1e87eca904e2b0123389b58
#
_cell.length_a   1.000
_cell.length_b   1.000
_cell.length_c   1.000
_cell.angle_alpha   90.00
_cell.angle_beta   90.00
_cell.angle_gamma   90.00
#
_symmetry.space_group_name_H-M   'P 1'
#
loop_
_entity.id
_entity.type
_entity.pdbx_description
1 polymer ?
#
loop_
_entity_poly.entity_id
_entity_poly.type
_entity_poly.pdbx_seq_one_letter_code
_entity_poly.pdbx_strand_id
1 'polypeptide(L)'
;MISVSLRLEMSMTPYRDLTDHEWRCVAPLLPEMQPRTELRGRPLANTRAVLNGVLWVIYSGATWSAMPRRYPSYQTCHRRFKVWHETGTLMNVMRELYGDAGMNLCNELSARMRKHTQSKAAEARSNAAPAYRAPGSYAADAMKHAA
;
A
#
# COMPACT_ATOMS: atom_id res chain seq x y z
N MET A 1 -20.12 -16.33 -11.20
CA MET A 1 -20.26 -17.37 -10.16
C MET A 1 -18.98 -18.18 -9.89
N ILE A 2 -17.99 -18.12 -10.74
CA ILE A 2 -16.68 -18.79 -10.48
C ILE A 2 -15.85 -18.07 -9.41
N SER A 3 -16.10 -16.78 -9.19
CA SER A 3 -15.29 -15.92 -8.31
C SER A 3 -15.41 -16.23 -6.82
N VAL A 4 -16.55 -16.74 -6.37
CA VAL A 4 -16.80 -17.02 -4.93
C VAL A 4 -16.14 -18.35 -4.53
N SER A 5 -16.15 -19.31 -5.42
CA SER A 5 -15.56 -20.64 -5.16
C SER A 5 -14.03 -20.56 -5.09
N LEU A 6 -13.42 -19.82 -6.00
CA LEU A 6 -11.97 -19.59 -5.98
C LEU A 6 -11.51 -18.85 -4.72
N ARG A 7 -12.33 -17.91 -4.24
CA ARG A 7 -12.05 -17.16 -3.00
C ARG A 7 -12.10 -18.06 -1.77
N LEU A 8 -13.03 -19.02 -1.74
CA LEU A 8 -13.13 -20.01 -0.67
C LEU A 8 -11.96 -21.00 -0.70
N GLU A 9 -11.55 -21.45 -1.89
CA GLU A 9 -10.41 -22.32 -2.05
C GLU A 9 -9.08 -21.61 -1.70
N MET A 10 -8.92 -20.34 -2.09
CA MET A 10 -7.75 -19.54 -1.73
C MET A 10 -7.71 -19.19 -0.24
N SER A 11 -8.86 -19.13 0.43
CA SER A 11 -8.94 -18.84 1.87
C SER A 11 -8.57 -20.03 2.76
N MET A 12 -8.60 -21.25 2.22
CA MET A 12 -8.36 -22.47 2.97
C MET A 12 -6.91 -22.99 2.88
N THR A 13 -6.15 -22.51 1.91
CA THR A 13 -4.74 -22.89 1.76
C THR A 13 -3.82 -21.76 2.21
N PRO A 14 -2.81 -22.01 3.06
CA PRO A 14 -1.86 -20.97 3.42
C PRO A 14 -1.09 -20.51 2.19
N TYR A 15 -0.78 -19.20 2.14
CA TYR A 15 0.01 -18.64 1.06
C TYR A 15 1.38 -19.34 0.98
N ARG A 16 1.76 -19.75 -0.22
CA ARG A 16 3.11 -20.23 -0.53
C ARG A 16 3.84 -19.21 -1.39
N ASP A 17 5.15 -19.12 -1.21
CA ASP A 17 5.99 -18.27 -2.02
C ASP A 17 5.99 -18.71 -3.49
N LEU A 18 6.27 -17.75 -4.38
CA LEU A 18 6.33 -18.01 -5.82
C LEU A 18 7.35 -19.08 -6.15
N THR A 19 6.97 -20.02 -7.02
CA THR A 19 7.90 -20.97 -7.62
C THR A 19 8.84 -20.26 -8.60
N ASP A 20 9.95 -20.89 -8.96
CA ASP A 20 10.87 -20.32 -9.94
C ASP A 20 10.23 -20.11 -11.30
N HIS A 21 9.29 -20.97 -11.68
CA HIS A 21 8.51 -20.82 -12.91
C HIS A 21 7.63 -19.57 -12.85
N GLU A 22 6.84 -19.42 -11.80
CA GLU A 22 5.98 -18.26 -11.58
C GLU A 22 6.80 -16.96 -11.55
N TRP A 23 7.92 -16.96 -10.84
CA TRP A 23 8.83 -15.82 -10.79
C TRP A 23 9.35 -15.44 -12.18
N ARG A 24 9.78 -16.41 -12.99
CA ARG A 24 10.23 -16.13 -14.36
C ARG A 24 9.16 -15.52 -15.24
N CYS A 25 7.89 -15.86 -15.02
CA CYS A 25 6.77 -15.27 -15.75
C CYS A 25 6.52 -13.81 -15.40
N VAL A 26 6.70 -13.41 -14.14
CA VAL A 26 6.36 -12.06 -13.65
C VAL A 26 7.57 -11.13 -13.54
N ALA A 27 8.77 -11.65 -13.40
CA ALA A 27 9.97 -10.82 -13.26
C ALA A 27 10.14 -9.76 -14.36
N PRO A 28 9.92 -10.05 -15.65
CA PRO A 28 10.03 -9.06 -16.71
C PRO A 28 9.03 -7.90 -16.59
N LEU A 29 7.93 -8.09 -15.86
CA LEU A 29 6.91 -7.06 -15.66
C LEU A 29 7.32 -6.02 -14.61
N LEU A 30 8.31 -6.34 -13.77
CA LEU A 30 8.75 -5.49 -12.67
C LEU A 30 9.84 -4.52 -13.13
N PRO A 31 9.69 -3.21 -12.87
CA PRO A 31 10.66 -2.21 -13.31
C PRO A 31 12.04 -2.40 -12.65
N GLU A 32 12.09 -2.95 -11.45
CA GLU A 32 13.34 -3.21 -10.72
C GLU A 32 14.20 -4.30 -11.36
N MET A 33 13.60 -5.16 -12.18
CA MET A 33 14.29 -6.22 -12.91
C MET A 33 14.84 -5.75 -14.26
N GLN A 34 14.52 -4.52 -14.68
CA GLN A 34 15.07 -3.93 -15.89
C GLN A 34 16.53 -3.48 -15.66
N PRO A 35 17.39 -3.54 -16.70
CA PRO A 35 18.77 -3.06 -16.60
C PRO A 35 18.81 -1.61 -16.12
N ARG A 36 19.62 -1.34 -15.09
CA ARG A 36 19.83 0.01 -14.58
C ARG A 36 21.05 0.65 -15.22
N THR A 37 20.89 1.84 -15.69
CA THR A 37 21.99 2.67 -16.22
C THR A 37 22.76 3.39 -15.12
N GLU A 38 22.17 3.53 -13.92
CA GLU A 38 22.79 4.20 -12.78
C GLU A 38 22.90 3.26 -11.57
N LEU A 39 24.15 2.97 -11.18
CA LEU A 39 24.48 2.09 -10.05
C LEU A 39 24.74 2.87 -8.75
N ARG A 40 24.17 4.07 -8.60
CA ARG A 40 24.34 4.88 -7.40
C ARG A 40 23.27 4.57 -6.35
N GLY A 41 23.69 4.49 -5.10
CA GLY A 41 22.82 4.34 -3.94
C GLY A 41 22.86 2.95 -3.31
N ARG A 42 22.09 2.79 -2.23
CA ARG A 42 21.97 1.51 -1.54
C ARG A 42 21.35 0.46 -2.47
N PRO A 43 21.87 -0.79 -2.47
CA PRO A 43 21.26 -1.88 -3.24
C PRO A 43 19.79 -2.03 -2.88
N LEU A 44 18.96 -2.29 -3.90
CA LEU A 44 17.54 -2.57 -3.68
C LEU A 44 17.39 -3.87 -2.88
N ALA A 45 16.36 -3.93 -2.03
CA ALA A 45 15.95 -5.19 -1.43
C ALA A 45 15.62 -6.21 -2.53
N ASN A 46 15.78 -7.50 -2.24
CA ASN A 46 15.48 -8.58 -3.17
C ASN A 46 14.04 -8.46 -3.67
N THR A 47 13.86 -8.15 -4.94
CA THR A 47 12.55 -7.88 -5.54
C THR A 47 11.61 -9.06 -5.45
N ARG A 48 12.11 -10.29 -5.62
CA ARG A 48 11.29 -11.51 -5.45
C ARG A 48 10.78 -11.65 -4.02
N ALA A 49 11.63 -11.41 -3.03
CA ALA A 49 11.22 -11.46 -1.62
C ALA A 49 10.21 -10.36 -1.27
N VAL A 50 10.38 -9.16 -1.81
CA VAL A 50 9.41 -8.06 -1.66
C VAL A 50 8.06 -8.44 -2.28
N LEU A 51 8.06 -8.99 -3.48
CA LEU A 51 6.84 -9.44 -4.16
C LEU A 51 6.13 -10.53 -3.35
N ASN A 52 6.86 -11.52 -2.84
CA ASN A 52 6.29 -12.55 -1.97
C ASN A 52 5.62 -11.95 -0.73
N GLY A 53 6.25 -10.96 -0.10
CA GLY A 53 5.67 -10.25 1.04
C GLY A 53 4.39 -9.50 0.68
N VAL A 54 4.38 -8.79 -0.43
CA VAL A 54 3.19 -8.09 -0.94
C VAL A 54 2.06 -9.09 -1.24
N LEU A 55 2.36 -10.17 -1.90
CA LEU A 55 1.38 -11.22 -2.22
C LEU A 55 0.84 -11.89 -0.97
N TRP A 56 1.67 -12.07 0.05
CA TRP A 56 1.23 -12.60 1.34
C TRP A 56 0.15 -11.72 1.96
N VAL A 57 0.33 -10.39 1.97
CA VAL A 57 -0.67 -9.44 2.50
C VAL A 57 -1.95 -9.46 1.68
N ILE A 58 -1.83 -9.47 0.35
CA ILE A 58 -2.98 -9.52 -0.56
C ILE A 58 -3.79 -10.81 -0.34
N TYR A 59 -3.10 -11.93 -0.28
CA TYR A 59 -3.71 -13.25 -0.19
C TYR A 59 -4.31 -13.51 1.19
N SER A 60 -3.57 -13.21 2.27
CA SER A 60 -4.01 -13.47 3.64
C SER A 60 -5.08 -12.50 4.14
N GLY A 61 -5.20 -11.32 3.52
CA GLY A 61 -6.06 -10.26 4.01
C GLY A 61 -5.60 -9.60 5.31
N ALA A 62 -4.39 -9.92 5.80
CA ALA A 62 -3.83 -9.38 7.02
C ALA A 62 -3.36 -7.92 6.84
N THR A 63 -3.05 -7.27 7.96
CA THR A 63 -2.42 -5.94 7.95
C THR A 63 -0.95 -6.04 7.58
N TRP A 64 -0.37 -4.94 7.10
CA TRP A 64 1.05 -4.89 6.76
C TRP A 64 1.94 -5.23 7.95
N SER A 65 1.61 -4.75 9.14
CA SER A 65 2.37 -5.01 10.36
C SER A 65 2.38 -6.46 10.82
N ALA A 66 1.41 -7.26 10.35
CA ALA A 66 1.32 -8.69 10.67
C ALA A 66 2.23 -9.56 9.78
N MET A 67 2.94 -8.96 8.82
CA MET A 67 3.79 -9.68 7.88
C MET A 67 4.88 -10.47 8.60
N PRO A 68 5.09 -11.77 8.24
CA PRO A 68 6.16 -12.58 8.82
C PRO A 68 7.56 -12.01 8.58
N ARG A 69 8.46 -12.21 9.53
CA ARG A 69 9.84 -11.70 9.46
C ARG A 69 10.69 -12.34 8.36
N ARG A 70 10.26 -13.43 7.77
CA ARG A 70 10.95 -14.07 6.63
C ARG A 70 10.96 -13.19 5.38
N TYR A 71 10.02 -12.25 5.27
CA TYR A 71 9.98 -11.27 4.20
C TYR A 71 10.78 -10.01 4.58
N PRO A 72 11.11 -9.15 3.61
CA PRO A 72 11.64 -7.82 3.91
C PRO A 72 10.69 -7.03 4.81
N SER A 73 11.17 -5.92 5.40
CA SER A 73 10.34 -5.12 6.29
C SER A 73 9.03 -4.71 5.64
N TYR A 74 7.95 -4.66 6.42
CA TYR A 74 6.63 -4.30 5.89
C TYR A 74 6.62 -2.87 5.29
N GLN A 75 7.47 -1.98 5.79
CA GLN A 75 7.60 -0.63 5.22
C GLN A 75 8.14 -0.68 3.79
N THR A 76 9.13 -1.51 3.52
CA THR A 76 9.67 -1.72 2.18
C THR A 76 8.63 -2.32 1.26
N CYS A 77 7.95 -3.37 1.69
CA CYS A 77 6.90 -4.03 0.92
C CYS A 77 5.72 -3.09 0.64
N HIS A 78 5.28 -2.32 1.62
CA HIS A 78 4.20 -1.36 1.48
C HIS A 78 4.54 -0.26 0.47
N ARG A 79 5.76 0.27 0.53
CA ARG A 79 6.25 1.30 -0.40
C ARG A 79 6.27 0.77 -1.83
N ARG A 80 6.75 -0.45 -2.03
CA ARG A 80 6.74 -1.11 -3.35
C ARG A 80 5.33 -1.39 -3.84
N PHE A 81 4.46 -1.86 -2.98
CA PHE A 81 3.05 -2.05 -3.31
C PHE A 81 2.44 -0.76 -3.87
N LYS A 82 2.65 0.37 -3.23
CA LYS A 82 2.12 1.65 -3.69
C LYS A 82 2.61 1.99 -5.10
N VAL A 83 3.91 1.91 -5.35
CA VAL A 83 4.49 2.19 -6.66
C VAL A 83 3.93 1.24 -7.72
N TRP A 84 3.93 -0.06 -7.47
CA TRP A 84 3.44 -1.05 -8.42
C TRP A 84 1.95 -0.92 -8.68
N HIS A 85 1.18 -0.54 -7.68
CA HIS A 85 -0.25 -0.29 -7.82
C HIS A 85 -0.52 0.96 -8.68
N GLU A 86 0.18 2.05 -8.41
CA GLU A 86 0.03 3.32 -9.13
C GLU A 86 0.44 3.21 -10.61
N THR A 87 1.49 2.45 -10.90
CA THR A 87 1.98 2.24 -12.27
C THR A 87 1.23 1.16 -13.05
N GLY A 88 0.32 0.43 -12.41
CA GLY A 88 -0.38 -0.70 -13.02
C GLY A 88 0.44 -1.99 -13.09
N THR A 89 1.68 -1.99 -12.65
CA THR A 89 2.57 -3.15 -12.66
C THR A 89 1.98 -4.30 -11.85
N LEU A 90 1.46 -4.01 -10.66
CA LEU A 90 0.89 -5.02 -9.78
C LEU A 90 -0.32 -5.72 -10.40
N MET A 91 -1.17 -4.97 -11.09
CA MET A 91 -2.32 -5.54 -11.80
C MET A 91 -1.89 -6.53 -12.89
N ASN A 92 -0.83 -6.20 -13.62
CA ASN A 92 -0.26 -7.10 -14.64
C ASN A 92 0.30 -8.38 -14.00
N VAL A 93 1.02 -8.26 -12.90
CA VAL A 93 1.55 -9.40 -12.13
C VAL A 93 0.41 -10.27 -11.62
N MET A 94 -0.60 -9.68 -11.02
CA MET A 94 -1.76 -10.42 -10.48
C MET A 94 -2.55 -11.12 -11.57
N ARG A 95 -2.71 -10.47 -12.73
CA ARG A 95 -3.37 -11.07 -13.90
C ARG A 95 -2.58 -12.28 -14.41
N GLU A 96 -1.27 -12.17 -14.49
CA GLU A 96 -0.40 -13.26 -14.95
C GLU A 96 -0.44 -14.47 -14.00
N LEU A 97 -0.43 -14.22 -12.69
CA LEU A 97 -0.40 -15.28 -11.67
C LEU A 97 -1.77 -15.90 -11.40
N TYR A 98 -2.82 -15.09 -11.31
CA TYR A 98 -4.13 -15.51 -10.78
C TYR A 98 -5.32 -15.10 -11.65
N GLY A 99 -5.09 -14.42 -12.78
CA GLY A 99 -6.16 -13.93 -13.64
C GLY A 99 -7.04 -12.88 -12.96
N ASP A 100 -8.32 -12.87 -13.28
CA ASP A 100 -9.28 -11.87 -12.78
C ASP A 100 -9.47 -11.93 -11.26
N ALA A 101 -9.39 -13.11 -10.66
CA ALA A 101 -9.46 -13.27 -9.21
C ALA A 101 -8.33 -12.52 -8.48
N GLY A 102 -7.12 -12.56 -9.03
CA GLY A 102 -5.99 -11.79 -8.50
C GLY A 102 -6.20 -10.30 -8.58
N MET A 103 -6.76 -9.81 -9.67
CA MET A 103 -7.10 -8.39 -9.83
C MET A 103 -8.10 -7.92 -8.79
N ASN A 104 -9.11 -8.72 -8.50
CA ASN A 104 -10.12 -8.42 -7.48
C ASN A 104 -9.50 -8.32 -6.08
N LEU A 105 -8.62 -9.24 -5.71
CA LEU A 105 -7.90 -9.21 -4.43
C LEU A 105 -7.05 -7.95 -4.28
N CYS A 106 -6.36 -7.56 -5.34
CA CYS A 106 -5.56 -6.33 -5.36
C CYS A 106 -6.43 -5.09 -5.14
N ASN A 107 -7.58 -5.01 -5.80
CA ASN A 107 -8.54 -3.91 -5.64
C ASN A 107 -9.12 -3.85 -4.23
N GLU A 108 -9.41 -4.99 -3.62
CA GLU A 108 -9.89 -5.07 -2.24
C GLU A 108 -8.86 -4.54 -1.24
N LEU A 109 -7.59 -4.90 -1.40
CA LEU A 109 -6.51 -4.37 -0.56
C LEU A 109 -6.41 -2.85 -0.69
N SER A 110 -6.42 -2.34 -1.91
CA SER A 110 -6.37 -0.90 -2.18
C SER A 110 -7.54 -0.15 -1.54
N ALA A 111 -8.74 -0.73 -1.60
CA ALA A 111 -9.93 -0.15 -0.97
C ALA A 111 -9.81 -0.10 0.55
N ARG A 112 -9.28 -1.16 1.18
CA ARG A 112 -9.03 -1.19 2.63
C ARG A 112 -8.02 -0.13 3.05
N MET A 113 -6.96 0.04 2.29
CA MET A 113 -5.93 1.05 2.56
C MET A 113 -6.49 2.47 2.48
N ARG A 114 -7.33 2.77 1.49
CA ARG A 114 -7.99 4.08 1.38
C ARG A 114 -8.88 4.39 2.58
N LYS A 115 -9.69 3.43 3.01
CA LYS A 115 -10.55 3.57 4.21
C LYS A 115 -9.71 3.88 5.46
N HIS A 116 -8.64 3.13 5.68
CA HIS A 116 -7.75 3.33 6.82
C HIS A 116 -7.10 4.72 6.80
N THR A 117 -6.64 5.18 5.65
CA THR A 117 -6.03 6.50 5.50
C THR A 117 -7.04 7.61 5.76
N GLN A 118 -8.27 7.46 5.26
CA GLN A 118 -9.35 8.44 5.50
C GLN A 118 -9.75 8.49 6.97
N SER A 119 -9.89 7.35 7.62
CA SER A 119 -10.19 7.26 9.05
C SER A 119 -9.12 7.93 9.90
N LYS A 120 -7.86 7.63 9.63
CA LYS A 120 -6.72 8.25 10.34
C LYS A 120 -6.66 9.77 10.11
N ALA A 121 -6.93 10.23 8.91
CA ALA A 121 -6.97 11.67 8.60
C ALA A 121 -8.14 12.37 9.30
N ALA A 122 -9.30 11.73 9.40
CA ALA A 122 -10.46 12.26 10.12
C ALA A 122 -10.18 12.35 11.62
N GLU A 123 -9.56 11.31 12.19
CA GLU A 123 -9.16 11.30 13.60
C GLU A 123 -8.13 12.38 13.92
N ALA A 124 -7.13 12.57 13.05
CA ALA A 124 -6.13 13.62 13.19
C ALA A 124 -6.76 15.01 13.15
N ARG A 125 -7.77 15.23 12.30
CA ARG A 125 -8.53 16.50 12.26
C ARG A 125 -9.36 16.72 13.52
N SER A 126 -9.95 15.68 14.06
CA SER A 126 -10.71 15.73 15.30
C SER A 126 -9.84 16.05 16.52
N ASN A 127 -8.63 15.53 16.54
CA ASN A 127 -7.68 15.72 17.63
C ASN A 127 -6.83 16.98 17.48
N ALA A 128 -6.91 17.69 16.36
CA ALA A 128 -6.25 18.98 16.21
C ALA A 128 -6.86 19.99 17.17
N ALA A 129 -6.02 20.58 18.02
CA ALA A 129 -6.45 21.65 18.92
C ALA A 129 -7.10 22.76 18.11
N PRO A 130 -8.20 23.39 18.62
CA PRO A 130 -8.80 24.51 17.95
C PRO A 130 -7.74 25.58 17.70
N ALA A 131 -7.68 26.08 16.48
CA ALA A 131 -6.75 27.13 16.12
C ALA A 131 -6.87 28.27 17.15
N TYR A 132 -5.75 28.65 17.76
CA TYR A 132 -5.71 29.80 18.67
C TYR A 132 -6.26 31.01 17.93
N ARG A 133 -7.44 31.41 18.31
CA ARG A 133 -8.02 32.69 17.86
C ARG A 133 -7.40 33.76 18.72
N ALA A 134 -6.47 34.53 18.18
CA ALA A 134 -5.93 35.70 18.87
C ALA A 134 -7.10 36.57 19.35
N PRO A 135 -7.11 37.02 20.60
CA PRO A 135 -8.12 37.95 21.05
C PRO A 135 -8.07 39.14 20.13
N GLY A 136 -9.22 39.40 19.48
CA GLY A 136 -9.35 40.54 18.57
C GLY A 136 -8.88 41.81 19.26
N SER A 137 -8.14 42.60 18.54
CA SER A 137 -7.67 43.89 19.04
C SER A 137 -8.89 44.77 19.36
N TYR A 138 -9.28 44.75 20.61
CA TYR A 138 -10.28 45.72 21.11
C TYR A 138 -9.72 47.12 21.30
N ALA A 139 -8.51 47.38 20.81
CA ALA A 139 -7.78 48.61 21.03
C ALA A 139 -8.15 49.75 20.06
N ALA A 140 -9.00 49.50 19.07
CA ALA A 140 -9.25 50.49 18.06
C ALA A 140 -10.44 51.43 18.36
N ASP A 141 -11.28 51.12 19.36
CA ASP A 141 -12.50 51.85 19.61
C ASP A 141 -12.45 52.87 20.78
N ALA A 142 -11.35 52.81 21.57
CA ALA A 142 -11.21 53.68 22.72
C ALA A 142 -10.69 55.08 22.40
N MET A 143 -10.25 55.34 21.15
CA MET A 143 -9.69 56.65 20.77
C MET A 143 -10.65 57.60 20.01
N LYS A 144 -11.89 57.17 19.77
CA LYS A 144 -12.85 58.02 19.04
C LYS A 144 -13.71 58.95 19.90
N HIS A 145 -13.54 58.92 21.22
CA HIS A 145 -14.35 59.70 22.15
C HIS A 145 -13.55 60.64 23.06
N ALA A 146 -12.30 60.90 22.74
CA ALA A 146 -11.52 61.92 23.41
C ALA A 146 -11.46 63.20 22.54
N ALA A 147 -12.52 63.94 22.61
CA ALA A 147 -12.53 65.34 22.12
C ALA A 147 -12.91 66.26 23.25
#